data_63a4960fbe39ea07854deb36cb9f357c
#
_entry.id   63a4960fbe39ea07854deb36cb9f357c
#
_cell.length_a   1.000
_cell.length_b   1.000
_cell.length_c   1.000
_cell.angle_alpha   90.00
_cell.angle_beta   90.00
_cell.angle_gamma   90.00
#
_symmetry.space_group_name_H-M   'P 1'
#
loop_
_entity.id
_entity.type
_entity.pdbx_description
1 polymer ?
#
loop_
_entity_poly.entity_id
_entity_poly.type
_entity_poly.pdbx_seq_one_letter_code
_entity_poly.pdbx_strand_id
1 'polypeptide(L)'
;MKEVAEIGREVLPIPDRQHVGLTTYDAKDPSTKYPPIEPLRPPKGAPNVLIILLDDVGFGASSAFGGPCNTPTAERLAAAGLKYNRFHTTALCSPSRQALLTGRNHHTVGMGGITEMATSAPGNSSIRPKNCAPLAETLKLNGYATAQFGKCHEVPVWQTSPAGPFDAWPTGGGGFEYFYGFICAETNQYYPSLYEGTTPVEPDKTPEEGYHLTEDMANRAIKWVRRQKSLLPDKPFFMYFAPGATHAPHHVPKEWSDKYKGKFDQGWDKLREETFSRQKELGVIPPDCNLTKRHLEMPAWDEMPADLKPVLARQMEIYAGFLEHTDYYVGRLIDALADLEILDDTLIYYIIGDNGASAEGTLQGTFNEMLPLNALGHLETKEFLQNNIDKFGTPAAYNHYAAGWAHAMDTPYQWTKQI
;
A
#
# COMPACT_ATOMS: atom_id res chain seq x y z
N MET A 1 34.80 34.79 6.58
CA MET A 1 33.65 34.01 6.03
C MET A 1 32.43 34.46 6.80
N LYS A 2 31.47 35.14 6.19
CA LYS A 2 30.18 35.40 6.85
C LYS A 2 29.44 34.06 6.98
N GLU A 3 29.00 33.72 8.18
CA GLU A 3 28.14 32.58 8.43
C GLU A 3 26.99 32.60 7.43
N VAL A 4 26.82 31.50 6.72
CA VAL A 4 25.60 31.26 5.91
C VAL A 4 24.46 31.23 6.92
N ALA A 5 23.56 32.20 6.89
CA ALA A 5 22.43 32.25 7.80
C ALA A 5 21.66 30.92 7.70
N GLU A 6 21.48 30.28 8.85
CA GLU A 6 20.70 29.03 8.94
C GLU A 6 19.29 29.25 8.38
N ILE A 7 18.82 28.36 7.57
CA ILE A 7 17.48 28.47 6.99
C ILE A 7 16.45 28.21 8.10
N GLY A 8 15.64 29.22 8.43
CA GLY A 8 14.45 29.03 9.28
C GLY A 8 13.48 28.10 8.61
N ARG A 9 13.04 27.04 9.34
CA ARG A 9 12.12 26.00 8.82
C ARG A 9 10.80 25.96 9.59
N GLU A 10 10.54 26.96 10.42
CA GLU A 10 9.34 27.06 11.24
C GLU A 10 8.09 27.41 10.43
N VAL A 11 8.28 27.96 9.23
CA VAL A 11 7.19 28.39 8.33
C VAL A 11 7.36 27.73 6.96
N LEU A 12 6.27 27.16 6.44
CA LEU A 12 6.20 26.57 5.11
C LEU A 12 5.24 27.37 4.21
N PRO A 13 5.59 27.62 2.93
CA PRO A 13 6.88 27.26 2.29
C PRO A 13 8.03 28.04 2.94
N ILE A 14 9.24 27.45 2.92
CA ILE A 14 10.42 28.11 3.42
C ILE A 14 10.61 29.42 2.63
N PRO A 15 10.77 30.59 3.30
CA PRO A 15 10.91 31.85 2.62
C PRO A 15 12.12 31.84 1.67
N ASP A 16 12.00 32.55 0.55
CA ASP A 16 13.09 32.74 -0.39
C ASP A 16 14.30 33.38 0.28
N ARG A 17 15.48 32.85 -0.03
CA ARG A 17 16.73 33.44 0.43
C ARG A 17 16.96 34.73 -0.33
N GLN A 18 17.28 35.79 0.42
CA GLN A 18 17.78 37.01 -0.21
C GLN A 18 19.18 36.73 -0.76
N HIS A 19 19.37 36.94 -2.06
CA HIS A 19 20.69 36.89 -2.69
C HIS A 19 21.43 38.18 -2.36
N VAL A 20 22.35 38.12 -1.38
CA VAL A 20 23.14 39.26 -0.94
C VAL A 20 24.47 39.25 -1.67
N GLY A 21 24.62 40.12 -2.63
CA GLY A 21 25.86 40.36 -3.39
C GLY A 21 26.10 41.85 -3.57
N LEU A 22 27.32 42.24 -3.89
CA LEU A 22 27.64 43.62 -4.31
C LEU A 22 27.38 43.70 -5.82
N THR A 23 26.35 44.45 -6.20
CA THR A 23 26.08 44.78 -7.59
C THR A 23 26.51 46.21 -7.83
N THR A 24 27.47 46.43 -8.72
CA THR A 24 27.97 47.74 -9.11
C THR A 24 27.25 48.23 -10.35
N TYR A 25 27.40 49.51 -10.70
CA TYR A 25 26.79 50.07 -11.90
C TYR A 25 27.34 49.44 -13.19
N ASP A 26 28.64 49.08 -13.20
CA ASP A 26 29.28 48.34 -14.31
C ASP A 26 29.48 46.86 -13.91
N ALA A 27 28.85 45.96 -14.64
CA ALA A 27 28.99 44.53 -14.42
C ALA A 27 30.43 44.00 -14.58
N LYS A 28 31.33 44.75 -15.22
CA LYS A 28 32.76 44.45 -15.36
C LYS A 28 33.61 44.93 -14.18
N ASP A 29 33.03 45.71 -13.27
CA ASP A 29 33.73 46.13 -12.07
C ASP A 29 34.17 44.90 -11.26
N PRO A 30 35.47 44.75 -10.95
CA PRO A 30 35.99 43.61 -10.22
C PRO A 30 35.41 43.46 -8.80
N SER A 31 34.75 44.47 -8.28
CA SER A 31 34.05 44.43 -6.99
C SER A 31 32.66 43.79 -7.11
N THR A 32 32.09 43.68 -8.34
CA THR A 32 30.78 43.05 -8.53
C THR A 32 30.87 41.59 -8.18
N LYS A 33 29.93 41.12 -7.36
CA LYS A 33 29.84 39.73 -6.90
C LYS A 33 28.43 39.18 -7.18
N TYR A 34 28.36 38.14 -7.93
CA TYR A 34 27.13 37.38 -8.21
C TYR A 34 27.18 36.06 -7.42
N PRO A 35 26.54 35.99 -6.23
CA PRO A 35 26.52 34.76 -5.47
C PRO A 35 25.75 33.69 -6.25
N PRO A 36 26.14 32.39 -6.15
CA PRO A 36 25.40 31.30 -6.77
C PRO A 36 24.00 31.19 -6.19
N ILE A 37 23.03 30.86 -7.03
CA ILE A 37 21.68 30.49 -6.59
C ILE A 37 21.71 29.04 -6.18
N GLU A 38 21.59 28.79 -4.89
CA GLU A 38 21.56 27.42 -4.35
C GLU A 38 20.12 26.89 -4.29
N PRO A 39 19.83 25.74 -4.89
CA PRO A 39 18.51 25.13 -4.79
C PRO A 39 18.19 24.74 -3.34
N LEU A 40 16.91 24.79 -2.99
CA LEU A 40 16.46 24.31 -1.68
C LEU A 40 16.80 22.83 -1.50
N ARG A 41 17.42 22.51 -0.38
CA ARG A 41 17.70 21.13 0.08
C ARG A 41 17.31 20.99 1.54
N PRO A 42 16.94 19.81 2.02
CA PRO A 42 16.77 19.56 3.44
C PRO A 42 18.11 19.66 4.18
N PRO A 43 18.12 19.61 5.52
CA PRO A 43 19.36 19.58 6.30
C PRO A 43 20.30 18.48 5.83
N LYS A 44 21.62 18.75 5.90
CA LYS A 44 22.63 17.74 5.53
C LYS A 44 22.44 16.46 6.38
N GLY A 45 22.44 15.31 5.72
CA GLY A 45 22.20 14.00 6.36
C GLY A 45 20.72 13.64 6.50
N ALA A 46 19.81 14.41 5.91
CA ALA A 46 18.41 14.02 5.82
C ALA A 46 18.27 12.75 4.94
N PRO A 47 17.69 11.65 5.46
CA PRO A 47 17.61 10.36 4.74
C PRO A 47 16.60 10.40 3.60
N ASN A 48 16.73 9.46 2.65
CA ASN A 48 15.59 9.09 1.82
C ASN A 48 14.53 8.44 2.68
N VAL A 49 13.27 8.50 2.26
CA VAL A 49 12.14 7.87 2.96
C VAL A 49 11.34 7.02 1.99
N LEU A 50 11.14 5.75 2.34
CA LEU A 50 10.30 4.82 1.61
C LEU A 50 9.23 4.27 2.55
N ILE A 51 7.96 4.56 2.25
CA ILE A 51 6.82 3.92 2.91
C ILE A 51 6.21 2.92 1.94
N ILE A 52 6.15 1.67 2.35
CA ILE A 52 5.47 0.58 1.65
C ILE A 52 4.22 0.25 2.48
N LEU A 53 3.04 0.33 1.86
CA LEU A 53 1.77 0.02 2.53
C LEU A 53 1.00 -1.02 1.73
N LEU A 54 0.86 -2.21 2.28
CA LEU A 54 0.03 -3.27 1.70
C LEU A 54 -1.45 -3.05 2.05
N ASP A 55 -2.31 -3.55 1.19
CA ASP A 55 -3.76 -3.40 1.26
C ASP A 55 -4.42 -4.70 1.73
N ASP A 56 -5.35 -4.64 2.66
CA ASP A 56 -6.14 -5.77 3.16
C ASP A 56 -5.31 -6.98 3.65
N VAL A 57 -4.11 -6.75 4.18
CA VAL A 57 -3.30 -7.81 4.80
C VAL A 57 -3.56 -7.83 6.29
N GLY A 58 -3.90 -9.02 6.82
CA GLY A 58 -4.10 -9.23 8.24
C GLY A 58 -2.78 -9.40 9.01
N PHE A 59 -2.80 -9.11 10.31
CA PHE A 59 -1.64 -9.24 11.20
C PHE A 59 -1.04 -10.65 11.22
N GLY A 60 -1.86 -11.68 11.08
CA GLY A 60 -1.46 -13.08 11.06
C GLY A 60 -1.17 -13.66 9.68
N ALA A 61 -1.06 -12.84 8.61
CA ALA A 61 -0.83 -13.32 7.27
C ALA A 61 0.66 -13.55 6.94
N SER A 62 1.50 -12.56 7.24
CA SER A 62 2.93 -12.57 6.92
C SER A 62 3.73 -13.51 7.83
N SER A 63 4.70 -14.24 7.26
CA SER A 63 5.64 -15.08 8.00
C SER A 63 6.48 -14.29 9.00
N ALA A 64 6.75 -13.00 8.74
CA ALA A 64 7.43 -12.11 9.69
C ALA A 64 6.67 -11.95 11.02
N PHE A 65 5.35 -12.20 11.03
CA PHE A 65 4.47 -12.19 12.20
C PHE A 65 3.87 -13.57 12.52
N GLY A 66 4.49 -14.65 12.03
CA GLY A 66 4.06 -16.03 12.31
C GLY A 66 2.97 -16.58 11.39
N GLY A 67 2.61 -15.83 10.35
CA GLY A 67 1.60 -16.23 9.37
C GLY A 67 2.07 -17.31 8.39
N PRO A 68 1.15 -17.82 7.57
CA PRO A 68 1.44 -18.89 6.62
C PRO A 68 2.02 -18.42 5.28
N CYS A 69 1.94 -17.13 4.97
CA CYS A 69 2.40 -16.58 3.70
C CYS A 69 3.88 -16.20 3.80
N ASN A 70 4.72 -16.71 2.89
CA ASN A 70 6.15 -16.39 2.86
C ASN A 70 6.37 -14.93 2.48
N THR A 71 7.06 -14.19 3.33
CA THR A 71 7.40 -12.78 3.10
C THR A 71 8.87 -12.54 3.45
N PRO A 72 9.81 -13.12 2.68
CA PRO A 72 11.24 -13.07 2.99
C PRO A 72 11.82 -11.65 3.00
N THR A 73 11.26 -10.73 2.23
CA THR A 73 11.66 -9.32 2.27
C THR A 73 11.29 -8.67 3.59
N ALA A 74 10.05 -8.91 4.07
CA ALA A 74 9.61 -8.41 5.37
C ALA A 74 10.45 -9.00 6.51
N GLU A 75 10.78 -10.30 6.46
CA GLU A 75 11.67 -10.95 7.43
C GLU A 75 13.07 -10.34 7.43
N ARG A 76 13.65 -10.11 6.24
CA ARG A 76 14.96 -9.46 6.08
C ARG A 76 14.99 -8.05 6.68
N LEU A 77 13.97 -7.23 6.41
CA LEU A 77 13.84 -5.90 6.97
C LEU A 77 13.63 -5.94 8.50
N ALA A 78 12.82 -6.87 8.99
CA ALA A 78 12.60 -7.06 10.42
C ALA A 78 13.89 -7.48 11.16
N ALA A 79 14.72 -8.31 10.53
CA ALA A 79 16.02 -8.74 11.09
C ALA A 79 17.06 -7.61 11.13
N ALA A 80 16.97 -6.65 10.20
CA ALA A 80 17.88 -5.51 10.11
C ALA A 80 17.37 -4.24 10.82
N GLY A 81 16.13 -4.26 11.33
CA GLY A 81 15.48 -3.08 11.89
C GLY A 81 14.60 -3.37 13.10
N LEU A 82 13.52 -2.64 13.20
CA LEU A 82 12.53 -2.77 14.28
C LEU A 82 11.25 -3.41 13.74
N LYS A 83 10.70 -4.35 14.51
CA LYS A 83 9.40 -4.97 14.23
C LYS A 83 8.38 -4.48 15.26
N TYR A 84 7.42 -3.68 14.77
CA TYR A 84 6.34 -3.13 15.60
C TYR A 84 5.18 -4.13 15.65
N ASN A 85 4.77 -4.53 16.85
CA ASN A 85 3.62 -5.41 17.11
C ASN A 85 2.43 -4.68 17.77
N ARG A 86 2.55 -3.36 17.94
CA ARG A 86 1.50 -2.47 18.47
C ARG A 86 1.35 -1.26 17.55
N PHE A 87 1.14 -1.53 16.27
CA PHE A 87 0.88 -0.53 15.24
C PHE A 87 -0.60 -0.60 14.89
N HIS A 88 -1.35 0.44 15.25
CA HIS A 88 -2.80 0.48 15.07
C HIS A 88 -3.16 1.26 13.81
N THR A 89 -4.13 0.74 13.07
CA THR A 89 -4.72 1.35 11.89
C THR A 89 -6.18 1.69 12.15
N THR A 90 -6.87 2.26 11.17
CA THR A 90 -8.32 2.36 11.17
C THR A 90 -8.94 1.11 10.56
N ALA A 91 -10.26 1.01 10.58
CA ALA A 91 -10.97 -0.16 10.07
C ALA A 91 -11.06 -0.23 8.55
N LEU A 92 -10.65 0.82 7.82
CA LEU A 92 -10.80 0.95 6.37
C LEU A 92 -9.58 1.64 5.72
N CYS A 93 -9.38 1.36 4.41
CA CYS A 93 -8.22 1.82 3.65
C CYS A 93 -8.10 3.36 3.54
N SER A 94 -9.10 4.07 3.02
CA SER A 94 -9.03 5.54 2.87
C SER A 94 -8.76 6.26 4.19
N PRO A 95 -9.45 5.94 5.31
CA PRO A 95 -9.16 6.52 6.61
C PRO A 95 -7.73 6.30 7.09
N SER A 96 -7.19 5.06 6.98
CA SER A 96 -5.82 4.75 7.38
C SER A 96 -4.78 5.48 6.53
N ARG A 97 -4.99 5.50 5.20
CA ARG A 97 -4.09 6.18 4.26
C ARG A 97 -4.08 7.68 4.50
N GLN A 98 -5.24 8.29 4.67
CA GLN A 98 -5.33 9.72 4.94
C GLN A 98 -4.72 10.08 6.31
N ALA A 99 -4.93 9.24 7.34
CA ALA A 99 -4.29 9.45 8.64
C ALA A 99 -2.76 9.32 8.55
N LEU A 100 -2.25 8.31 7.83
CA LEU A 100 -0.81 8.12 7.58
C LEU A 100 -0.19 9.31 6.85
N LEU A 101 -0.83 9.76 5.77
CA LEU A 101 -0.31 10.82 4.92
C LEU A 101 -0.43 12.22 5.53
N THR A 102 -1.24 12.41 6.59
CA THR A 102 -1.44 13.72 7.22
C THR A 102 -0.95 13.81 8.66
N GLY A 103 -0.69 12.66 9.30
CA GLY A 103 -0.36 12.59 10.74
C GLY A 103 -1.53 13.04 11.63
N ARG A 104 -2.77 12.98 11.14
CA ARG A 104 -3.97 13.46 11.85
C ARG A 104 -5.03 12.36 11.95
N ASN A 105 -5.91 12.47 12.94
CA ASN A 105 -7.07 11.60 13.02
C ASN A 105 -7.91 11.72 11.73
N HIS A 106 -8.34 10.59 11.19
CA HIS A 106 -9.04 10.49 9.90
C HIS A 106 -10.36 11.30 9.85
N HIS A 107 -11.14 11.37 10.94
CA HIS A 107 -12.32 12.23 10.99
C HIS A 107 -11.98 13.73 10.93
N THR A 108 -10.86 14.14 11.55
CA THR A 108 -10.39 15.53 11.51
C THR A 108 -10.04 15.99 10.09
N VAL A 109 -9.64 15.04 9.25
CA VAL A 109 -9.30 15.31 7.85
C VAL A 109 -10.41 14.90 6.86
N GLY A 110 -11.62 14.70 7.36
CA GLY A 110 -12.80 14.47 6.53
C GLY A 110 -12.94 13.04 6.00
N MET A 111 -12.14 12.08 6.48
CA MET A 111 -12.08 10.71 5.97
C MET A 111 -12.58 9.70 7.01
N GLY A 112 -13.84 9.89 7.49
CA GLY A 112 -14.47 8.99 8.47
C GLY A 112 -14.77 7.60 7.93
N GLY A 113 -14.93 7.46 6.61
CA GLY A 113 -15.13 6.22 5.87
C GLY A 113 -14.36 6.23 4.56
N ILE A 114 -14.59 5.24 3.70
CA ILE A 114 -14.05 5.23 2.33
C ILE A 114 -14.70 6.31 1.47
N THR A 115 -14.03 6.70 0.40
CA THR A 115 -14.48 7.81 -0.46
C THR A 115 -15.83 7.57 -1.11
N GLU A 116 -16.18 6.33 -1.39
CA GLU A 116 -17.46 5.87 -1.95
C GLU A 116 -18.64 6.05 -0.99
N MET A 117 -18.35 6.08 0.31
CA MET A 117 -19.35 6.27 1.38
C MET A 117 -19.39 7.71 1.92
N ALA A 118 -18.81 8.66 1.20
CA ALA A 118 -18.77 10.06 1.60
C ALA A 118 -20.18 10.65 1.73
N THR A 119 -20.37 11.46 2.78
CA THR A 119 -21.61 12.17 3.05
C THR A 119 -21.30 13.58 3.53
N SER A 120 -22.32 14.43 3.68
CA SER A 120 -22.15 15.75 4.28
C SER A 120 -22.02 15.73 5.82
N ALA A 121 -22.00 14.54 6.44
CA ALA A 121 -21.78 14.42 7.87
C ALA A 121 -20.39 14.95 8.27
N PRO A 122 -20.26 15.63 9.42
CA PRO A 122 -18.98 16.12 9.89
C PRO A 122 -17.93 14.99 9.98
N GLY A 123 -16.76 15.22 9.40
CA GLY A 123 -15.66 14.24 9.39
C GLY A 123 -15.78 13.11 8.38
N ASN A 124 -16.82 13.08 7.52
CA ASN A 124 -17.04 12.02 6.53
C ASN A 124 -17.28 12.55 5.10
N SER A 125 -16.72 13.71 4.77
CA SER A 125 -16.94 14.35 3.46
C SER A 125 -16.00 13.88 2.36
N SER A 126 -14.98 13.09 2.69
CA SER A 126 -13.85 12.75 1.82
C SER A 126 -13.07 13.96 1.29
N ILE A 127 -13.30 15.14 1.86
CA ILE A 127 -12.59 16.36 1.49
C ILE A 127 -11.62 16.72 2.60
N ARG A 128 -10.31 16.59 2.31
CA ARG A 128 -9.26 17.04 3.23
C ARG A 128 -9.32 18.59 3.35
N PRO A 129 -9.33 19.14 4.57
CA PRO A 129 -9.26 20.59 4.76
C PRO A 129 -7.96 21.17 4.17
N LYS A 130 -8.06 22.34 3.51
CA LYS A 130 -6.91 23.00 2.86
C LYS A 130 -5.79 23.43 3.83
N ASN A 131 -6.10 23.57 5.11
CA ASN A 131 -5.13 23.88 6.17
C ASN A 131 -4.43 22.61 6.74
N CYS A 132 -4.64 21.46 6.12
CA CYS A 132 -3.98 20.20 6.46
C CYS A 132 -3.07 19.77 5.32
N ALA A 133 -1.78 20.08 5.43
CA ALA A 133 -0.77 19.68 4.45
C ALA A 133 -0.49 18.17 4.57
N PRO A 134 -0.47 17.42 3.47
CA PRO A 134 -0.01 16.04 3.49
C PRO A 134 1.52 15.96 3.65
N LEU A 135 1.99 14.79 4.08
CA LEU A 135 3.42 14.51 4.29
C LEU A 135 4.25 14.81 3.04
N ALA A 136 3.78 14.38 1.87
CA ALA A 136 4.48 14.62 0.61
C ALA A 136 4.65 16.11 0.32
N GLU A 137 3.61 16.95 0.52
CA GLU A 137 3.71 18.40 0.35
C GLU A 137 4.69 19.01 1.34
N THR A 138 4.65 18.59 2.60
CA THR A 138 5.57 19.04 3.64
C THR A 138 7.02 18.73 3.28
N LEU A 139 7.31 17.51 2.83
CA LEU A 139 8.65 17.09 2.42
C LEU A 139 9.11 17.79 1.14
N LYS A 140 8.23 17.94 0.14
CA LYS A 140 8.50 18.69 -1.10
C LYS A 140 8.90 20.13 -0.80
N LEU A 141 8.14 20.82 0.07
CA LEU A 141 8.43 22.18 0.50
C LEU A 141 9.73 22.29 1.35
N ASN A 142 10.28 21.17 1.81
CA ASN A 142 11.58 21.08 2.46
C ASN A 142 12.69 20.57 1.52
N GLY A 143 12.44 20.45 0.22
CA GLY A 143 13.46 20.13 -0.78
C GLY A 143 13.63 18.64 -1.09
N TYR A 144 12.69 17.77 -0.71
CA TYR A 144 12.65 16.37 -1.16
C TYR A 144 12.07 16.24 -2.57
N ALA A 145 12.49 15.22 -3.30
CA ALA A 145 11.73 14.70 -4.44
C ALA A 145 10.62 13.77 -3.92
N THR A 146 9.41 13.85 -4.46
CA THR A 146 8.27 13.08 -3.93
C THR A 146 7.57 12.27 -5.02
N ALA A 147 7.28 10.98 -4.74
CA ALA A 147 6.58 10.12 -5.68
C ALA A 147 5.63 9.15 -4.97
N GLN A 148 4.49 8.87 -5.62
CA GLN A 148 3.56 7.83 -5.22
C GLN A 148 3.43 6.79 -6.34
N PHE A 149 3.41 5.51 -5.96
CA PHE A 149 3.18 4.38 -6.85
C PHE A 149 2.05 3.53 -6.31
N GLY A 150 1.06 3.23 -7.16
CA GLY A 150 -0.03 2.31 -6.86
C GLY A 150 -1.32 2.98 -6.41
N LYS A 151 -1.96 2.43 -5.41
CA LYS A 151 -3.30 2.81 -4.92
C LYS A 151 -3.32 4.23 -4.36
N CYS A 152 -4.27 5.02 -4.85
CA CYS A 152 -4.69 6.27 -4.25
C CYS A 152 -6.21 6.21 -4.00
N HIS A 153 -6.59 6.02 -2.75
CA HIS A 153 -7.98 5.89 -2.31
C HIS A 153 -8.42 7.08 -1.45
N GLU A 154 -7.80 8.24 -1.65
CA GLU A 154 -8.08 9.48 -0.92
C GLU A 154 -8.75 10.55 -1.78
N VAL A 155 -9.01 10.23 -3.06
CA VAL A 155 -9.67 11.14 -4.00
C VAL A 155 -11.19 10.96 -3.89
N PRO A 156 -11.97 12.02 -3.63
CA PRO A 156 -13.42 11.94 -3.64
C PRO A 156 -13.96 11.42 -4.97
N VAL A 157 -15.01 10.59 -4.94
CA VAL A 157 -15.55 9.93 -6.15
C VAL A 157 -15.92 10.88 -7.29
N TRP A 158 -16.36 12.11 -6.98
CA TRP A 158 -16.67 13.13 -7.98
C TRP A 158 -15.46 13.86 -8.55
N GLN A 159 -14.23 13.52 -8.09
CA GLN A 159 -12.95 14.04 -8.60
C GLN A 159 -12.07 12.96 -9.23
N THR A 160 -12.53 11.72 -9.36
CA THR A 160 -11.72 10.61 -9.91
C THR A 160 -11.59 10.67 -11.44
N SER A 161 -12.35 11.53 -12.11
CA SER A 161 -12.29 11.71 -13.55
C SER A 161 -10.95 12.31 -14.01
N PRO A 162 -10.35 11.80 -15.11
CA PRO A 162 -9.16 12.41 -15.72
C PRO A 162 -9.43 13.78 -16.37
N ALA A 163 -10.65 14.27 -16.30
CA ALA A 163 -11.00 15.65 -16.67
C ALA A 163 -10.92 16.64 -15.50
N GLY A 164 -10.59 16.13 -14.29
CA GLY A 164 -10.52 16.93 -13.06
C GLY A 164 -11.88 17.21 -12.42
N PRO A 165 -11.89 18.00 -11.33
CA PRO A 165 -10.76 18.70 -10.74
C PRO A 165 -9.71 17.74 -10.12
N PHE A 166 -8.45 18.20 -10.05
CA PHE A 166 -7.34 17.38 -9.55
C PHE A 166 -6.91 17.77 -8.12
N ASP A 167 -7.75 18.49 -7.39
CA ASP A 167 -7.43 19.06 -6.06
C ASP A 167 -7.04 18.00 -5.02
N ALA A 168 -7.57 16.80 -5.13
CA ALA A 168 -7.28 15.69 -4.22
C ALA A 168 -6.32 14.64 -4.81
N TRP A 169 -5.93 14.79 -6.07
CA TRP A 169 -5.04 13.83 -6.75
C TRP A 169 -3.62 13.88 -6.18
N PRO A 170 -2.84 12.79 -6.30
CA PRO A 170 -1.46 12.76 -5.81
C PRO A 170 -0.61 13.94 -6.27
N THR A 171 -0.60 14.24 -7.57
CA THR A 171 0.15 15.36 -8.16
C THR A 171 -0.55 16.72 -8.04
N GLY A 172 -1.76 16.74 -7.52
CA GLY A 172 -2.46 17.97 -7.12
C GLY A 172 -2.26 18.25 -5.63
N GLY A 173 -3.35 18.25 -4.87
CA GLY A 173 -3.30 18.49 -3.42
C GLY A 173 -2.63 17.39 -2.60
N GLY A 174 -2.28 16.25 -3.18
CA GLY A 174 -1.51 15.18 -2.52
C GLY A 174 -0.06 15.55 -2.23
N GLY A 175 0.52 16.48 -3.02
CA GLY A 175 1.87 16.99 -2.82
C GLY A 175 2.98 16.14 -3.44
N PHE A 176 2.64 15.11 -4.21
CA PHE A 176 3.62 14.32 -4.94
C PHE A 176 4.01 14.98 -6.26
N GLU A 177 5.30 14.99 -6.60
CA GLU A 177 5.80 15.48 -7.89
C GLU A 177 5.61 14.45 -9.02
N TYR A 178 5.48 13.16 -8.66
CA TYR A 178 5.26 12.06 -9.59
C TYR A 178 4.22 11.08 -9.05
N PHE A 179 3.38 10.59 -9.94
CA PHE A 179 2.40 9.55 -9.63
C PHE A 179 2.34 8.54 -10.77
N TYR A 180 2.30 7.25 -10.42
CA TYR A 180 1.97 6.15 -11.33
C TYR A 180 1.16 5.11 -10.56
N GLY A 181 -0.09 4.89 -10.98
CA GLY A 181 -0.99 3.98 -10.28
C GLY A 181 -2.45 4.16 -10.65
N PHE A 182 -3.34 3.89 -9.70
CA PHE A 182 -4.79 3.97 -9.91
C PHE A 182 -5.50 4.80 -8.85
N ILE A 183 -6.62 5.41 -9.24
CA ILE A 183 -7.42 6.33 -8.40
C ILE A 183 -8.75 5.66 -8.07
N CYS A 184 -8.76 4.77 -7.09
CA CYS A 184 -9.95 4.07 -6.58
C CYS A 184 -9.60 3.11 -5.44
N ALA A 185 -10.61 2.41 -4.92
CA ALA A 185 -10.44 1.38 -3.88
C ALA A 185 -9.61 0.20 -4.36
N GLU A 186 -9.80 -0.22 -5.60
CA GLU A 186 -9.20 -1.42 -6.19
C GLU A 186 -9.04 -1.29 -7.70
N THR A 187 -8.28 -2.17 -8.29
CA THR A 187 -8.17 -2.34 -9.74
C THR A 187 -7.78 -3.76 -10.10
N ASN A 188 -8.15 -4.19 -11.31
CA ASN A 188 -7.71 -5.46 -11.86
C ASN A 188 -6.18 -5.47 -12.00
N GLN A 189 -5.51 -6.56 -11.56
CA GLN A 189 -4.04 -6.61 -11.59
C GLN A 189 -3.47 -6.95 -12.97
N TYR A 190 -4.31 -7.45 -13.88
CA TYR A 190 -3.94 -7.78 -15.26
C TYR A 190 -4.42 -6.73 -16.26
N TYR A 191 -5.55 -6.06 -15.97
CA TYR A 191 -6.14 -4.99 -16.80
C TYR A 191 -6.44 -3.76 -15.93
N PRO A 192 -5.42 -3.12 -15.34
CA PRO A 192 -5.63 -2.01 -14.42
C PRO A 192 -6.05 -0.73 -15.15
N SER A 193 -6.84 0.10 -14.46
CA SER A 193 -7.07 1.49 -14.86
C SER A 193 -5.96 2.37 -14.32
N LEU A 194 -5.00 2.73 -15.16
CA LEU A 194 -3.77 3.41 -14.76
C LEU A 194 -3.71 4.88 -15.16
N TYR A 195 -2.96 5.61 -14.33
CA TYR A 195 -2.62 7.02 -14.57
C TYR A 195 -1.12 7.26 -14.37
N GLU A 196 -0.51 8.09 -15.22
CA GLU A 196 0.76 8.73 -14.97
C GLU A 196 0.53 10.24 -14.76
N GLY A 197 0.77 10.73 -13.56
CA GLY A 197 0.29 12.05 -13.14
C GLY A 197 -1.23 12.11 -13.12
N THR A 198 -1.82 12.83 -14.08
CA THR A 198 -3.28 12.92 -14.29
C THR A 198 -3.71 12.35 -15.64
N THR A 199 -2.77 11.78 -16.40
CA THR A 199 -3.02 11.25 -17.75
C THR A 199 -3.31 9.75 -17.67
N PRO A 200 -4.44 9.27 -18.22
CA PRO A 200 -4.68 7.84 -18.38
C PRO A 200 -3.59 7.19 -19.25
N VAL A 201 -3.12 6.03 -18.82
CA VAL A 201 -2.11 5.26 -19.55
C VAL A 201 -2.49 3.78 -19.60
N GLU A 202 -2.07 3.11 -20.66
CA GLU A 202 -2.24 1.67 -20.80
C GLU A 202 -0.93 0.94 -20.46
N PRO A 203 -1.01 -0.30 -19.95
CA PRO A 203 0.17 -1.14 -19.79
C PRO A 203 0.94 -1.36 -21.08
N ASP A 204 2.28 -1.45 -20.99
CA ASP A 204 3.16 -1.71 -22.14
C ASP A 204 3.07 -3.16 -22.65
N LYS A 205 2.39 -4.07 -21.91
CA LYS A 205 2.23 -5.50 -22.19
C LYS A 205 0.81 -5.95 -21.92
N THR A 206 0.39 -7.03 -22.57
CA THR A 206 -0.83 -7.74 -22.23
C THR A 206 -0.60 -8.82 -21.17
N PRO A 207 -1.64 -9.34 -20.51
CA PRO A 207 -1.52 -10.47 -19.58
C PRO A 207 -0.89 -11.72 -20.23
N GLU A 208 -1.18 -11.96 -21.52
CA GLU A 208 -0.60 -13.08 -22.30
C GLU A 208 0.92 -12.88 -22.52
N GLU A 209 1.39 -11.64 -22.53
CA GLU A 209 2.81 -11.27 -22.57
C GLU A 209 3.45 -11.21 -21.18
N GLY A 210 2.71 -11.63 -20.14
CA GLY A 210 3.17 -11.69 -18.75
C GLY A 210 3.02 -10.39 -17.98
N TYR A 211 2.07 -9.51 -18.34
CA TYR A 211 1.81 -8.31 -17.55
C TYR A 211 1.19 -8.64 -16.19
N HIS A 212 1.68 -7.97 -15.15
CA HIS A 212 1.07 -7.91 -13.82
C HIS A 212 1.39 -6.56 -13.16
N LEU A 213 0.38 -5.90 -12.58
CA LEU A 213 0.48 -4.54 -12.05
C LEU A 213 1.56 -4.39 -10.97
N THR A 214 1.69 -5.35 -10.06
CA THR A 214 2.69 -5.27 -8.97
C THR A 214 4.12 -5.24 -9.53
N GLU A 215 4.41 -6.04 -10.58
CA GLU A 215 5.69 -6.03 -11.28
C GLU A 215 5.95 -4.70 -11.96
N ASP A 216 4.96 -4.22 -12.72
CA ASP A 216 5.07 -2.96 -13.46
C ASP A 216 5.34 -1.79 -12.51
N MET A 217 4.59 -1.69 -11.42
CA MET A 217 4.79 -0.65 -10.41
C MET A 217 6.20 -0.68 -9.79
N ALA A 218 6.70 -1.87 -9.44
CA ALA A 218 8.05 -2.01 -8.91
C ALA A 218 9.10 -1.58 -9.92
N ASN A 219 8.95 -1.97 -11.18
CA ASN A 219 9.85 -1.57 -12.27
C ASN A 219 9.81 -0.04 -12.50
N ARG A 220 8.64 0.59 -12.46
CA ARG A 220 8.47 2.05 -12.56
C ARG A 220 9.11 2.77 -11.37
N ALA A 221 8.93 2.28 -10.16
CA ALA A 221 9.55 2.83 -8.95
C ALA A 221 11.07 2.75 -9.00
N ILE A 222 11.64 1.60 -9.36
CA ILE A 222 13.08 1.41 -9.53
C ILE A 222 13.64 2.37 -10.59
N LYS A 223 12.98 2.47 -11.76
CA LYS A 223 13.37 3.40 -12.81
C LYS A 223 13.35 4.85 -12.33
N TRP A 224 12.33 5.23 -11.54
CA TRP A 224 12.21 6.58 -11.00
C TRP A 224 13.36 6.88 -10.01
N VAL A 225 13.68 5.98 -9.06
CA VAL A 225 14.79 6.17 -8.11
C VAL A 225 16.12 6.32 -8.84
N ARG A 226 16.42 5.42 -9.78
CA ARG A 226 17.65 5.48 -10.59
C ARG A 226 17.78 6.81 -11.32
N ARG A 227 16.69 7.30 -11.91
CA ARG A 227 16.66 8.61 -12.58
C ARG A 227 16.89 9.75 -11.59
N GLN A 228 16.22 9.74 -10.43
CA GLN A 228 16.40 10.79 -9.41
C GLN A 228 17.86 10.87 -8.93
N LYS A 229 18.45 9.73 -8.60
CA LYS A 229 19.82 9.68 -8.09
C LYS A 229 20.88 9.97 -9.17
N SER A 230 20.59 9.67 -10.43
CA SER A 230 21.45 10.06 -11.55
C SER A 230 21.46 11.56 -11.81
N LEU A 231 20.30 12.21 -11.71
CA LEU A 231 20.15 13.64 -12.04
C LEU A 231 20.45 14.56 -10.84
N LEU A 232 20.08 14.15 -9.64
CA LEU A 232 20.15 14.93 -8.41
C LEU A 232 20.61 14.01 -7.24
N PRO A 233 21.88 13.60 -7.24
CA PRO A 233 22.40 12.61 -6.28
C PRO A 233 22.29 13.09 -4.82
N ASP A 234 22.38 14.40 -4.59
CA ASP A 234 22.32 15.04 -3.27
C ASP A 234 20.88 15.32 -2.78
N LYS A 235 19.86 15.19 -3.65
CA LYS A 235 18.47 15.43 -3.28
C LYS A 235 17.85 14.11 -2.74
N PRO A 236 17.44 14.07 -1.45
CA PRO A 236 16.73 12.92 -0.93
C PRO A 236 15.33 12.84 -1.52
N PHE A 237 14.73 11.66 -1.44
CA PHE A 237 13.37 11.43 -1.90
C PHE A 237 12.45 10.91 -0.79
N PHE A 238 11.17 11.16 -0.97
CA PHE A 238 10.07 10.48 -0.30
C PHE A 238 9.29 9.69 -1.34
N MET A 239 9.21 8.38 -1.15
CA MET A 239 8.42 7.48 -1.98
C MET A 239 7.34 6.81 -1.13
N TYR A 240 6.09 6.88 -1.60
CA TYR A 240 4.97 6.09 -1.10
C TYR A 240 4.65 5.00 -2.11
N PHE A 241 4.98 3.74 -1.77
CA PHE A 241 4.73 2.56 -2.60
C PHE A 241 3.56 1.78 -2.00
N ALA A 242 2.41 1.86 -2.63
CA ALA A 242 1.14 1.33 -2.15
C ALA A 242 0.53 0.36 -3.19
N PRO A 243 1.03 -0.91 -3.27
CA PRO A 243 0.44 -1.89 -4.19
C PRO A 243 -1.02 -2.17 -3.82
N GLY A 244 -1.82 -2.61 -4.79
CA GLY A 244 -3.20 -3.02 -4.56
C GLY A 244 -3.32 -4.37 -3.82
N ALA A 245 -2.23 -5.09 -3.67
CA ALA A 245 -2.19 -6.37 -2.97
C ALA A 245 -2.24 -6.17 -1.44
N THR A 246 -2.99 -7.00 -0.72
CA THR A 246 -3.75 -8.16 -1.20
C THR A 246 -5.26 -7.91 -1.30
N HIS A 247 -5.67 -6.65 -1.52
CA HIS A 247 -7.08 -6.36 -1.80
C HIS A 247 -7.55 -7.18 -3.01
N ALA A 248 -8.81 -7.60 -3.01
CA ALA A 248 -9.38 -8.24 -4.19
C ALA A 248 -9.39 -7.26 -5.40
N PRO A 249 -9.38 -7.79 -6.63
CA PRO A 249 -9.36 -9.20 -6.97
C PRO A 249 -8.01 -9.85 -6.63
N HIS A 250 -8.07 -11.04 -6.02
CA HIS A 250 -6.85 -11.80 -5.73
C HIS A 250 -6.29 -12.38 -7.03
N HIS A 251 -5.50 -11.61 -7.72
CA HIS A 251 -4.89 -11.97 -8.99
C HIS A 251 -3.40 -12.23 -8.80
N VAL A 252 -2.92 -13.38 -9.25
CA VAL A 252 -1.49 -13.71 -9.20
C VAL A 252 -1.16 -14.75 -10.27
N PRO A 253 0.03 -14.69 -10.91
CA PRO A 253 0.46 -15.74 -11.83
C PRO A 253 0.49 -17.11 -11.14
N LYS A 254 0.03 -18.14 -11.88
CA LYS A 254 -0.22 -19.48 -11.35
C LYS A 254 0.97 -20.09 -10.63
N GLU A 255 2.18 -19.85 -11.10
CA GLU A 255 3.42 -20.34 -10.49
C GLU A 255 3.61 -19.87 -9.04
N TRP A 256 3.05 -18.73 -8.66
CA TRP A 256 3.11 -18.24 -7.28
C TRP A 256 2.08 -18.92 -6.39
N SER A 257 0.84 -19.04 -6.84
CA SER A 257 -0.20 -19.73 -6.07
C SER A 257 0.06 -21.24 -5.95
N ASP A 258 0.66 -21.87 -6.96
CA ASP A 258 0.98 -23.31 -6.94
C ASP A 258 2.08 -23.68 -5.94
N LYS A 259 2.90 -22.73 -5.46
CA LYS A 259 3.81 -22.95 -4.33
C LYS A 259 3.09 -23.34 -3.03
N TYR A 260 1.82 -22.97 -2.94
CA TYR A 260 0.96 -23.20 -1.77
C TYR A 260 0.00 -24.36 -1.94
N LYS A 261 0.04 -25.09 -3.05
CA LYS A 261 -0.86 -26.20 -3.32
C LYS A 261 -0.88 -27.21 -2.19
N GLY A 262 -2.07 -27.44 -1.62
CA GLY A 262 -2.33 -28.37 -0.52
C GLY A 262 -1.90 -27.87 0.86
N LYS A 263 -1.39 -26.64 1.00
CA LYS A 263 -0.95 -26.10 2.30
C LYS A 263 -2.08 -25.58 3.17
N PHE A 264 -3.31 -25.56 2.67
CA PHE A 264 -4.48 -25.04 3.38
C PHE A 264 -5.61 -26.05 3.53
N ASP A 265 -5.35 -27.33 3.23
CA ASP A 265 -6.34 -28.41 3.34
C ASP A 265 -6.82 -28.64 4.77
N GLN A 266 -6.01 -28.26 5.78
CA GLN A 266 -6.36 -28.34 7.20
C GLN A 266 -7.44 -27.33 7.61
N GLY A 267 -7.71 -26.30 6.78
CA GLY A 267 -8.72 -25.28 6.99
C GLY A 267 -8.33 -24.15 7.94
N TRP A 268 -9.21 -23.15 8.00
CA TRP A 268 -8.94 -21.89 8.70
C TRP A 268 -8.87 -22.01 10.23
N ASP A 269 -9.67 -22.88 10.87
CA ASP A 269 -9.64 -23.03 12.32
C ASP A 269 -8.28 -23.58 12.77
N LYS A 270 -7.79 -24.63 12.12
CA LYS A 270 -6.48 -25.22 12.41
C LYS A 270 -5.33 -24.28 12.08
N LEU A 271 -5.39 -23.62 10.92
CA LEU A 271 -4.39 -22.64 10.51
C LEU A 271 -4.27 -21.50 11.54
N ARG A 272 -5.41 -21.06 12.07
CA ARG A 272 -5.46 -20.01 13.10
C ARG A 272 -4.75 -20.42 14.38
N GLU A 273 -4.94 -21.67 14.84
CA GLU A 273 -4.23 -22.23 16.01
C GLU A 273 -2.71 -22.30 15.76
N GLU A 274 -2.31 -22.78 14.58
CA GLU A 274 -0.90 -22.89 14.18
C GLU A 274 -0.21 -21.52 14.09
N THR A 275 -0.88 -20.53 13.50
CA THR A 275 -0.39 -19.16 13.43
C THR A 275 -0.23 -18.56 14.81
N PHE A 276 -1.22 -18.73 15.68
CA PHE A 276 -1.17 -18.25 17.05
C PHE A 276 -0.01 -18.87 17.86
N SER A 277 0.27 -20.16 17.70
CA SER A 277 1.42 -20.81 18.31
C SER A 277 2.73 -20.19 17.85
N ARG A 278 2.92 -20.04 16.53
CA ARG A 278 4.12 -19.39 15.96
C ARG A 278 4.28 -17.94 16.42
N GLN A 279 3.19 -17.19 16.56
CA GLN A 279 3.21 -15.82 17.06
C GLN A 279 3.75 -15.73 18.49
N LYS A 280 3.39 -16.69 19.35
CA LYS A 280 3.95 -16.80 20.71
C LYS A 280 5.43 -17.18 20.71
N GLU A 281 5.82 -18.14 19.87
CA GLU A 281 7.22 -18.57 19.71
C GLU A 281 8.12 -17.42 19.25
N LEU A 282 7.61 -16.61 18.30
CA LEU A 282 8.31 -15.43 17.80
C LEU A 282 8.27 -14.22 18.75
N GLY A 283 7.47 -14.29 19.82
CA GLY A 283 7.30 -13.19 20.76
C GLY A 283 6.61 -11.95 20.17
N VAL A 284 5.88 -12.10 19.06
CA VAL A 284 5.14 -10.99 18.43
C VAL A 284 3.82 -10.69 19.14
N ILE A 285 3.35 -11.61 19.97
CA ILE A 285 2.21 -11.42 20.88
C ILE A 285 2.63 -11.78 22.32
N PRO A 286 1.93 -11.25 23.36
CA PRO A 286 2.19 -11.62 24.75
C PRO A 286 2.04 -13.13 24.99
N PRO A 287 2.89 -13.74 25.84
CA PRO A 287 2.83 -15.18 26.10
C PRO A 287 1.53 -15.62 26.78
N ASP A 288 0.90 -14.75 27.53
CA ASP A 288 -0.38 -14.94 28.22
C ASP A 288 -1.60 -14.58 27.37
N CYS A 289 -1.39 -14.15 26.12
CA CYS A 289 -2.47 -13.87 25.19
C CYS A 289 -3.32 -15.12 24.95
N ASN A 290 -4.63 -14.95 24.86
CA ASN A 290 -5.58 -16.00 24.54
C ASN A 290 -6.11 -15.82 23.12
N LEU A 291 -6.20 -16.93 22.38
CA LEU A 291 -6.81 -16.91 21.06
C LEU A 291 -8.31 -16.60 21.18
N THR A 292 -8.76 -15.58 20.47
CA THR A 292 -10.19 -15.21 20.45
C THR A 292 -11.01 -16.29 19.73
N LYS A 293 -12.26 -16.46 20.16
CA LYS A 293 -13.17 -17.42 19.52
C LYS A 293 -13.65 -16.93 18.17
N ARG A 294 -13.88 -17.87 17.26
CA ARG A 294 -14.56 -17.60 16.01
C ARG A 294 -16.00 -17.14 16.27
N HIS A 295 -16.51 -16.18 15.48
CA HIS A 295 -17.90 -15.73 15.57
C HIS A 295 -18.88 -16.84 15.19
N LEU A 296 -20.05 -16.88 15.83
CA LEU A 296 -21.02 -17.95 15.63
C LEU A 296 -21.61 -18.01 14.21
N GLU A 297 -21.69 -16.86 13.53
CA GLU A 297 -22.20 -16.76 12.17
C GLU A 297 -21.17 -17.20 11.11
N MET A 298 -19.91 -17.34 11.50
CA MET A 298 -18.86 -17.87 10.63
C MET A 298 -18.82 -19.39 10.80
N PRO A 299 -19.05 -20.19 9.74
CA PRO A 299 -19.01 -21.65 9.86
C PRO A 299 -17.63 -22.16 10.25
N ALA A 300 -17.56 -23.25 11.00
CA ALA A 300 -16.31 -23.98 11.19
C ALA A 300 -15.88 -24.63 9.87
N TRP A 301 -14.57 -24.82 9.70
CA TRP A 301 -14.08 -25.54 8.52
C TRP A 301 -14.72 -26.92 8.37
N ASP A 302 -14.91 -27.63 9.48
CA ASP A 302 -15.50 -28.97 9.44
C ASP A 302 -16.99 -28.96 9.05
N GLU A 303 -17.68 -27.84 9.26
CA GLU A 303 -19.08 -27.64 8.86
C GLU A 303 -19.24 -27.30 7.37
N MET A 304 -18.13 -26.90 6.70
CA MET A 304 -18.16 -26.60 5.27
C MET A 304 -18.39 -27.88 4.44
N PRO A 305 -19.21 -27.80 3.36
CA PRO A 305 -19.41 -28.91 2.46
C PRO A 305 -18.09 -29.52 1.97
N ALA A 306 -17.95 -30.85 2.07
CA ALA A 306 -16.69 -31.54 1.75
C ALA A 306 -16.25 -31.30 0.29
N ASP A 307 -17.19 -31.16 -0.60
CA ASP A 307 -16.99 -30.92 -2.04
C ASP A 307 -16.68 -29.43 -2.37
N LEU A 308 -16.90 -28.51 -1.44
CA LEU A 308 -16.52 -27.11 -1.58
C LEU A 308 -15.10 -26.82 -1.01
N LYS A 309 -14.62 -27.62 -0.05
CA LYS A 309 -13.31 -27.43 0.59
C LYS A 309 -12.14 -27.26 -0.38
N PRO A 310 -12.06 -28.00 -1.51
CA PRO A 310 -10.99 -27.77 -2.49
C PRO A 310 -11.00 -26.35 -3.09
N VAL A 311 -12.20 -25.78 -3.34
CA VAL A 311 -12.33 -24.41 -3.83
C VAL A 311 -11.87 -23.41 -2.77
N LEU A 312 -12.29 -23.61 -1.51
CA LEU A 312 -11.91 -22.76 -0.39
C LEU A 312 -10.40 -22.80 -0.15
N ALA A 313 -9.77 -23.97 -0.20
CA ALA A 313 -8.31 -24.10 -0.09
C ALA A 313 -7.62 -23.36 -1.25
N ARG A 314 -8.11 -23.51 -2.49
CA ARG A 314 -7.55 -22.84 -3.66
C ARG A 314 -7.61 -21.31 -3.54
N GLN A 315 -8.68 -20.75 -3.01
CA GLN A 315 -8.80 -19.32 -2.77
C GLN A 315 -7.68 -18.81 -1.85
N MET A 316 -7.36 -19.55 -0.78
CA MET A 316 -6.29 -19.18 0.15
C MET A 316 -4.90 -19.38 -0.45
N GLU A 317 -4.69 -20.41 -1.28
CA GLU A 317 -3.45 -20.61 -2.02
C GLU A 317 -3.12 -19.41 -2.92
N ILE A 318 -4.15 -18.86 -3.58
CA ILE A 318 -4.03 -17.70 -4.46
C ILE A 318 -3.70 -16.43 -3.65
N TYR A 319 -4.41 -16.19 -2.54
CA TYR A 319 -4.10 -15.08 -1.63
C TYR A 319 -2.66 -15.13 -1.12
N ALA A 320 -2.22 -16.31 -0.65
CA ALA A 320 -0.86 -16.49 -0.15
C ALA A 320 0.20 -16.27 -1.25
N GLY A 321 -0.06 -16.77 -2.45
CA GLY A 321 0.78 -16.53 -3.63
C GLY A 321 0.83 -15.05 -4.00
N PHE A 322 -0.29 -14.33 -3.89
CA PHE A 322 -0.36 -12.90 -4.20
C PHE A 322 0.43 -12.06 -3.19
N LEU A 323 0.37 -12.40 -1.90
CA LEU A 323 1.20 -11.73 -0.88
C LEU A 323 2.70 -12.01 -1.09
N GLU A 324 3.10 -13.28 -1.33
CA GLU A 324 4.50 -13.64 -1.60
C GLU A 324 5.04 -12.95 -2.86
N HIS A 325 4.25 -12.92 -3.94
CA HIS A 325 4.58 -12.20 -5.17
C HIS A 325 4.83 -10.72 -4.91
N THR A 326 3.98 -10.10 -4.11
CA THR A 326 4.12 -8.67 -3.78
C THR A 326 5.36 -8.42 -2.94
N ASP A 327 5.62 -9.23 -1.91
CA ASP A 327 6.82 -9.16 -1.08
C ASP A 327 8.11 -9.34 -1.91
N TYR A 328 8.07 -10.21 -2.92
CA TYR A 328 9.19 -10.40 -3.86
C TYR A 328 9.48 -9.11 -4.64
N TYR A 329 8.46 -8.43 -5.20
CA TYR A 329 8.68 -7.20 -5.96
C TYR A 329 9.03 -6.01 -5.09
N VAL A 330 8.55 -5.96 -3.85
CA VAL A 330 9.08 -5.05 -2.81
C VAL A 330 10.56 -5.33 -2.58
N GLY A 331 10.96 -6.60 -2.49
CA GLY A 331 12.36 -7.01 -2.36
C GLY A 331 13.24 -6.46 -3.48
N ARG A 332 12.78 -6.54 -4.73
CA ARG A 332 13.49 -5.96 -5.89
C ARG A 332 13.69 -4.44 -5.78
N LEU A 333 12.70 -3.73 -5.24
CA LEU A 333 12.83 -2.29 -4.99
C LEU A 333 13.90 -2.02 -3.91
N ILE A 334 13.91 -2.79 -2.83
CA ILE A 334 14.93 -2.68 -1.77
C ILE A 334 16.33 -3.01 -2.31
N ASP A 335 16.46 -4.06 -3.12
CA ASP A 335 17.73 -4.44 -3.74
C ASP A 335 18.25 -3.33 -4.68
N ALA A 336 17.36 -2.65 -5.39
CA ALA A 336 17.75 -1.51 -6.22
C ALA A 336 18.29 -0.32 -5.40
N LEU A 337 17.82 -0.12 -4.15
CA LEU A 337 18.40 0.87 -3.24
C LEU A 337 19.81 0.46 -2.77
N ALA A 338 20.02 -0.85 -2.55
CA ALA A 338 21.34 -1.39 -2.22
C ALA A 338 22.31 -1.26 -3.40
N ASP A 339 21.90 -1.59 -4.62
CA ASP A 339 22.70 -1.44 -5.84
C ASP A 339 23.13 0.03 -6.08
N LEU A 340 22.35 0.98 -5.62
CA LEU A 340 22.64 2.41 -5.69
C LEU A 340 23.45 2.92 -4.49
N GLU A 341 23.83 2.05 -3.56
CA GLU A 341 24.55 2.39 -2.32
C GLU A 341 23.84 3.43 -1.45
N ILE A 342 22.49 3.42 -1.47
CA ILE A 342 21.66 4.37 -0.69
C ILE A 342 20.74 3.67 0.32
N LEU A 343 20.82 2.36 0.45
CA LEU A 343 19.95 1.60 1.36
C LEU A 343 20.16 2.04 2.82
N ASP A 344 21.41 2.19 3.26
CA ASP A 344 21.76 2.60 4.63
C ASP A 344 21.37 4.07 4.92
N ASP A 345 21.17 4.88 3.88
CA ASP A 345 20.70 6.26 3.98
C ASP A 345 19.21 6.37 3.63
N THR A 346 18.45 5.28 3.81
CA THR A 346 17.01 5.24 3.52
C THR A 346 16.23 4.73 4.74
N LEU A 347 15.33 5.56 5.25
CA LEU A 347 14.36 5.16 6.26
C LEU A 347 13.22 4.39 5.57
N ILE A 348 13.05 3.13 5.90
CA ILE A 348 12.04 2.25 5.29
C ILE A 348 10.98 1.88 6.32
N TYR A 349 9.71 2.12 5.99
CA TYR A 349 8.56 1.57 6.69
C TYR A 349 7.86 0.56 5.78
N TYR A 350 7.83 -0.71 6.21
CA TYR A 350 7.05 -1.76 5.55
C TYR A 350 5.82 -2.05 6.42
N ILE A 351 4.69 -1.46 6.05
CA ILE A 351 3.43 -1.58 6.78
C ILE A 351 2.62 -2.70 6.12
N ILE A 352 2.46 -3.80 6.86
CA ILE A 352 1.80 -5.00 6.37
C ILE A 352 0.34 -4.97 6.84
N GLY A 353 -0.49 -4.38 5.99
CA GLY A 353 -1.92 -4.15 6.18
C GLY A 353 -2.27 -2.76 6.70
N ASP A 354 -3.23 -2.13 6.02
CA ASP A 354 -3.75 -0.80 6.33
C ASP A 354 -5.05 -0.83 7.18
N ASN A 355 -5.73 -2.00 7.25
CA ASN A 355 -7.00 -2.13 7.98
C ASN A 355 -7.32 -3.57 8.44
N GLY A 356 -6.44 -4.53 8.21
CA GLY A 356 -6.72 -5.95 8.44
C GLY A 356 -7.26 -6.66 7.21
N ALA A 357 -7.40 -7.98 7.31
CA ALA A 357 -7.87 -8.84 6.22
C ALA A 357 -9.35 -8.63 5.94
N SER A 358 -9.73 -8.64 4.65
CA SER A 358 -11.11 -8.42 4.21
C SER A 358 -11.93 -9.70 4.24
N ALA A 359 -13.15 -9.63 4.77
CA ALA A 359 -14.15 -10.69 4.75
C ALA A 359 -15.23 -10.50 3.66
N GLU A 360 -15.00 -9.58 2.71
CA GLU A 360 -16.00 -9.19 1.69
C GLU A 360 -16.30 -10.30 0.68
N GLY A 361 -15.49 -11.37 0.65
CA GLY A 361 -15.68 -12.53 -0.21
C GLY A 361 -16.80 -13.49 0.21
N THR A 362 -17.65 -13.14 1.16
CA THR A 362 -18.74 -13.99 1.69
C THR A 362 -18.26 -15.22 2.48
N LEU A 363 -19.18 -16.08 2.90
CA LEU A 363 -18.85 -17.29 3.68
C LEU A 363 -18.19 -18.41 2.85
N GLN A 364 -18.36 -18.40 1.53
CA GLN A 364 -17.81 -19.42 0.62
C GLN A 364 -16.74 -18.88 -0.35
N GLY A 365 -16.39 -17.61 -0.24
CA GLY A 365 -15.62 -16.91 -1.23
C GLY A 365 -16.47 -16.56 -2.46
N THR A 366 -15.89 -15.86 -3.41
CA THR A 366 -16.57 -15.45 -4.63
C THR A 366 -15.62 -15.53 -5.83
N PHE A 367 -16.15 -15.89 -6.97
CA PHE A 367 -15.45 -15.81 -8.25
C PHE A 367 -15.41 -14.39 -8.81
N ASN A 368 -16.46 -13.61 -8.49
CA ASN A 368 -16.55 -12.20 -8.85
C ASN A 368 -17.19 -11.40 -7.70
N GLU A 369 -16.40 -10.68 -6.93
CA GLU A 369 -16.87 -9.93 -5.76
C GLU A 369 -17.86 -8.82 -6.09
N MET A 370 -17.93 -8.37 -7.34
CA MET A 370 -18.95 -7.41 -7.75
C MET A 370 -20.37 -8.00 -7.65
N LEU A 371 -20.52 -9.33 -7.69
CA LEU A 371 -21.84 -9.97 -7.55
C LEU A 371 -22.39 -9.83 -6.12
N PRO A 372 -21.72 -10.26 -5.05
CA PRO A 372 -22.22 -10.05 -3.69
C PRO A 372 -22.36 -8.57 -3.31
N LEU A 373 -21.46 -7.69 -3.73
CA LEU A 373 -21.55 -6.25 -3.49
C LEU A 373 -22.82 -5.61 -4.11
N ASN A 374 -23.33 -6.22 -5.18
CA ASN A 374 -24.58 -5.82 -5.82
C ASN A 374 -25.79 -6.72 -5.45
N ALA A 375 -25.70 -7.48 -4.35
CA ALA A 375 -26.73 -8.41 -3.87
C ALA A 375 -27.05 -9.56 -4.85
N LEU A 376 -26.14 -9.88 -5.77
CA LEU A 376 -26.25 -10.93 -6.77
C LEU A 376 -25.41 -12.17 -6.45
N GLY A 377 -24.83 -12.29 -5.26
CA GLY A 377 -23.97 -13.40 -4.85
C GLY A 377 -24.64 -14.78 -4.96
N HIS A 378 -25.99 -14.84 -4.91
CA HIS A 378 -26.76 -16.08 -5.11
C HIS A 378 -26.59 -16.70 -6.52
N LEU A 379 -26.06 -15.97 -7.49
CA LEU A 379 -25.77 -16.47 -8.85
C LEU A 379 -24.52 -17.37 -8.86
N GLU A 380 -23.64 -17.25 -7.89
CA GLU A 380 -22.45 -18.11 -7.75
C GLU A 380 -22.80 -19.36 -6.94
N THR A 381 -23.41 -20.33 -7.60
CA THR A 381 -23.71 -21.62 -6.96
C THR A 381 -22.42 -22.38 -6.65
N LYS A 382 -22.51 -23.35 -5.74
CA LYS A 382 -21.39 -24.23 -5.41
C LYS A 382 -20.84 -24.93 -6.67
N GLU A 383 -21.69 -25.41 -7.53
CA GLU A 383 -21.31 -26.06 -8.79
C GLU A 383 -20.60 -25.09 -9.73
N PHE A 384 -21.02 -23.83 -9.77
CA PHE A 384 -20.34 -22.80 -10.54
C PHE A 384 -18.91 -22.59 -10.02
N LEU A 385 -18.71 -22.44 -8.71
CA LEU A 385 -17.39 -22.24 -8.10
C LEU A 385 -16.47 -23.44 -8.36
N GLN A 386 -16.98 -24.67 -8.22
CA GLN A 386 -16.24 -25.90 -8.50
C GLN A 386 -15.80 -26.00 -9.97
N ASN A 387 -16.70 -25.71 -10.91
CA ASN A 387 -16.42 -25.78 -12.34
C ASN A 387 -15.44 -24.71 -12.82
N ASN A 388 -15.16 -23.68 -12.00
CA ASN A 388 -14.27 -22.59 -12.34
C ASN A 388 -13.03 -22.52 -11.43
N ILE A 389 -12.75 -23.56 -10.63
CA ILE A 389 -11.64 -23.58 -9.66
C ILE A 389 -10.28 -23.21 -10.28
N ASP A 390 -10.01 -23.68 -11.50
CA ASP A 390 -8.74 -23.41 -12.21
C ASP A 390 -8.63 -21.98 -12.76
N LYS A 391 -9.74 -21.22 -12.74
CA LYS A 391 -9.78 -19.84 -13.23
C LYS A 391 -9.59 -18.81 -12.12
N PHE A 392 -9.70 -19.21 -10.85
CA PHE A 392 -9.40 -18.31 -9.74
C PHE A 392 -7.97 -17.80 -9.83
N GLY A 393 -7.76 -16.53 -9.56
CA GLY A 393 -6.46 -15.88 -9.62
C GLY A 393 -6.01 -15.46 -11.01
N THR A 394 -6.79 -15.79 -12.06
CA THR A 394 -6.49 -15.46 -13.46
C THR A 394 -7.28 -14.22 -13.93
N PRO A 395 -6.99 -13.67 -15.12
CA PRO A 395 -7.77 -12.57 -15.70
C PRO A 395 -9.26 -12.85 -15.90
N ALA A 396 -9.67 -14.13 -15.89
CA ALA A 396 -11.08 -14.55 -16.06
C ALA A 396 -11.93 -14.42 -14.80
N ALA A 397 -11.31 -14.21 -13.65
CA ALA A 397 -11.96 -14.05 -12.36
C ALA A 397 -11.83 -12.61 -11.84
N TYR A 398 -12.65 -12.27 -10.86
CA TYR A 398 -12.50 -11.06 -10.04
C TYR A 398 -12.73 -11.49 -8.59
N ASN A 399 -11.87 -12.40 -8.12
CA ASN A 399 -12.15 -13.27 -6.99
C ASN A 399 -11.68 -12.75 -5.63
N HIS A 400 -12.41 -13.21 -4.61
CA HIS A 400 -12.07 -13.02 -3.22
C HIS A 400 -12.20 -14.34 -2.45
N TYR A 401 -11.41 -14.52 -1.38
CA TYR A 401 -11.46 -15.71 -0.53
C TYR A 401 -12.63 -15.67 0.47
N ALA A 402 -12.93 -16.82 1.09
CA ALA A 402 -13.97 -16.95 2.10
C ALA A 402 -13.64 -16.21 3.41
N ALA A 403 -14.65 -15.67 4.09
CA ALA A 403 -14.51 -14.93 5.35
C ALA A 403 -13.74 -15.69 6.45
N GLY A 404 -13.81 -17.03 6.47
CA GLY A 404 -13.03 -17.85 7.39
C GLY A 404 -11.52 -17.67 7.24
N TRP A 405 -11.04 -17.44 6.01
CA TRP A 405 -9.64 -17.14 5.76
C TRP A 405 -9.25 -15.74 6.21
N ALA A 406 -10.12 -14.74 6.03
CA ALA A 406 -9.89 -13.40 6.56
C ALA A 406 -9.66 -13.43 8.07
N HIS A 407 -10.54 -14.12 8.79
CA HIS A 407 -10.41 -14.31 10.24
C HIS A 407 -9.11 -15.03 10.64
N ALA A 408 -8.67 -16.02 9.86
CA ALA A 408 -7.39 -16.68 10.10
C ALA A 408 -6.20 -15.75 9.83
N MET A 409 -6.28 -14.89 8.81
CA MET A 409 -5.24 -13.93 8.48
C MET A 409 -5.13 -12.78 9.50
N ASP A 410 -6.17 -12.48 10.26
CA ASP A 410 -6.13 -11.49 11.33
C ASP A 410 -5.74 -12.06 12.73
N THR A 411 -5.32 -13.34 12.78
CA THR A 411 -4.84 -13.94 14.03
C THR A 411 -3.82 -13.04 14.74
N PRO A 412 -3.96 -12.76 16.04
CA PRO A 412 -4.87 -13.38 17.03
C PRO A 412 -6.21 -12.64 17.22
N TYR A 413 -6.45 -11.60 16.43
CA TYR A 413 -7.62 -10.74 16.61
C TYR A 413 -8.93 -11.43 16.24
N GLN A 414 -10.05 -10.87 16.69
CA GLN A 414 -11.37 -11.50 16.56
C GLN A 414 -12.08 -11.08 15.27
N TRP A 415 -11.82 -9.88 14.83
CA TRP A 415 -12.54 -9.26 13.70
C TRP A 415 -11.65 -9.06 12.49
N THR A 416 -12.25 -8.58 11.42
CA THR A 416 -11.64 -8.33 10.12
C THR A 416 -11.79 -6.86 9.73
N LYS A 417 -11.34 -6.45 8.56
CA LYS A 417 -11.62 -5.13 7.97
C LYS A 417 -13.06 -4.70 8.21
N GLN A 418 -13.30 -3.42 8.42
CA GLN A 418 -14.59 -2.75 8.69
C GLN A 418 -15.09 -2.79 10.14
N ILE A 419 -14.48 -3.57 11.03
CA ILE A 419 -14.96 -3.76 12.41
C ILE A 419 -13.89 -3.38 13.44
#